data_eed329f12e7cce841581839b347d548b
#
_entry.id   eed329f12e7cce841581839b347d548b
#
_cell.length_a   1.000
_cell.length_b   1.000
_cell.length_c   1.000
_cell.angle_alpha   90.00
_cell.angle_beta   90.00
_cell.angle_gamma   90.00
#
_symmetry.space_group_name_H-M   'P 1'
#
loop_
_entity.id
_entity.type
_entity.pdbx_description
1 polymer ?
#
loop_
_entity_poly.entity_id
_entity_poly.type
_entity_poly.pdbx_seq_one_letter_code
_entity_poly.pdbx_strand_id
1 'polypeptide(L)'
;MAKNAVGFDITLDEKCDIFGCMFKLLSTEYQFDSALAVETIMTDEKLYWLFPDIHNQDWCDERFMLSQIMARVHFVKGKVANDYAMWFLGYLYAYWIITRGSTREEVYKILPFNRFMASFEFYHTQGWDFVIDDAIKTYKSNNYII
;
A
#
# COMPACT_ATOMS: atom_id res chain seq x y z
N MET A 1 -25.44 -1.06 -11.30
CA MET A 1 -24.71 -1.46 -10.90
C MET A 1 -24.89 -2.62 -10.31
N ALA A 2 -24.61 -3.40 -10.67
CA ALA A 2 -24.82 -4.51 -10.22
C ALA A 2 -24.09 -4.74 -9.08
N LYS A 3 -24.57 -5.27 -8.38
CA LYS A 3 -23.95 -5.42 -7.42
C LYS A 3 -24.10 -6.66 -7.09
N ASN A 4 -23.90 -7.29 -6.50
CA ASN A 4 -24.12 -8.46 -6.32
C ASN A 4 -23.24 -9.02 -5.48
N ALA A 5 -23.63 -9.47 -4.66
CA ALA A 5 -22.83 -10.10 -3.87
C ALA A 5 -21.91 -10.49 -4.76
N VAL A 6 -22.37 -10.89 -5.64
CA VAL A 6 -21.56 -11.17 -6.55
C VAL A 6 -21.76 -10.09 -7.33
N GLY A 7 -20.98 -9.51 -7.87
CA GLY A 7 -21.23 -8.46 -8.72
C GLY A 7 -21.29 -7.14 -8.04
N PHE A 8 -20.91 -7.05 -6.81
CA PHE A 8 -20.81 -5.77 -6.21
C PHE A 8 -19.64 -5.04 -6.82
N ASP A 9 -19.85 -3.78 -7.15
CA ASP A 9 -18.76 -2.94 -7.58
C ASP A 9 -18.20 -2.28 -6.34
N ILE A 10 -16.98 -2.61 -6.00
CA ILE A 10 -16.29 -2.02 -4.87
C ILE A 10 -15.74 -0.68 -5.30
N THR A 11 -16.03 0.38 -4.54
CA THR A 11 -15.58 1.72 -4.89
C THR A 11 -14.07 1.86 -4.72
N LEU A 12 -13.52 2.92 -5.29
CA LEU A 12 -12.11 3.23 -5.14
C LEU A 12 -11.76 3.40 -3.66
N ASP A 13 -12.59 4.15 -2.93
CA ASP A 13 -12.33 4.37 -1.52
C ASP A 13 -12.31 3.05 -0.75
N GLU A 14 -13.24 2.15 -1.04
CA GLU A 14 -13.28 0.86 -0.36
C GLU A 14 -12.04 0.03 -0.65
N LYS A 15 -11.58 0.02 -1.90
CA LYS A 15 -10.37 -0.72 -2.25
C LYS A 15 -9.17 -0.19 -1.52
N CYS A 16 -9.02 1.13 -1.49
CA CYS A 16 -7.90 1.75 -0.81
C CYS A 16 -7.96 1.52 0.69
N ASP A 17 -9.17 1.57 1.26
CA ASP A 17 -9.34 1.33 2.69
C ASP A 17 -8.98 -0.11 3.06
N ILE A 18 -9.31 -1.07 2.21
CA ILE A 18 -8.93 -2.46 2.45
C ILE A 18 -7.41 -2.58 2.57
N PHE A 19 -6.68 -1.92 1.67
CA PHE A 19 -5.22 -1.94 1.75
C PHE A 19 -4.70 -1.19 2.96
N GLY A 20 -5.34 -0.08 3.30
CA GLY A 20 -4.97 0.66 4.51
C GLY A 20 -5.15 -0.20 5.74
N CYS A 21 -6.29 -0.86 5.85
CA CYS A 21 -6.57 -1.73 6.99
C CYS A 21 -5.65 -2.94 7.01
N MET A 22 -5.29 -3.46 5.85
CA MET A 22 -4.35 -4.57 5.78
C MET A 22 -2.98 -4.17 6.32
N PHE A 23 -2.49 -3.00 5.92
CA PHE A 23 -1.21 -2.52 6.44
C PHE A 23 -1.28 -2.26 7.94
N LYS A 24 -2.41 -1.76 8.41
CA LYS A 24 -2.60 -1.52 9.83
C LYS A 24 -2.51 -2.83 10.62
N LEU A 25 -3.10 -3.90 10.11
CA LEU A 25 -3.06 -5.19 10.77
C LEU A 25 -1.63 -5.71 10.93
N LEU A 26 -0.75 -5.41 9.99
CA LEU A 26 0.64 -5.83 10.09
C LEU A 26 1.28 -5.31 11.38
N SER A 27 0.88 -4.12 11.81
CA SER A 27 1.42 -3.54 13.03
C SER A 27 0.59 -3.90 14.25
N THR A 28 -0.72 -3.69 14.19
CA THR A 28 -1.54 -3.79 15.39
C THR A 28 -1.77 -5.21 15.85
N GLU A 29 -1.99 -6.11 14.92
CA GLU A 29 -2.33 -7.47 15.28
C GLU A 29 -1.15 -8.41 15.20
N TYR A 30 -0.36 -8.33 14.16
CA TYR A 30 0.72 -9.28 13.95
C TYR A 30 2.07 -8.77 14.45
N GLN A 31 2.21 -7.48 14.63
CA GLN A 31 3.45 -6.86 15.12
C GLN A 31 4.67 -7.26 14.29
N PHE A 32 4.48 -7.35 12.99
CA PHE A 32 5.58 -7.61 12.08
C PHE A 32 6.43 -6.34 11.94
N ASP A 33 7.70 -6.52 11.60
CA ASP A 33 8.56 -5.38 11.31
C ASP A 33 7.96 -4.59 10.17
N SER A 34 7.58 -3.35 10.42
CA SER A 34 6.81 -2.58 9.47
C SER A 34 7.57 -2.30 8.19
N ALA A 35 8.83 -1.90 8.29
CA ALA A 35 9.63 -1.58 7.10
C ALA A 35 9.79 -2.80 6.21
N LEU A 36 10.13 -3.94 6.81
CA LEU A 36 10.34 -5.16 6.05
C LEU A 36 9.05 -5.70 5.46
N ALA A 37 7.94 -5.62 6.23
CA ALA A 37 6.67 -6.12 5.74
C ALA A 37 6.18 -5.30 4.56
N VAL A 38 6.28 -3.98 4.64
CA VAL A 38 5.86 -3.10 3.55
C VAL A 38 6.70 -3.35 2.31
N GLU A 39 8.00 -3.46 2.48
CA GLU A 39 8.89 -3.72 1.35
C GLU A 39 8.52 -5.04 0.68
N THR A 40 8.28 -6.07 1.47
CA THR A 40 7.91 -7.38 0.93
C THR A 40 6.62 -7.30 0.13
N ILE A 41 5.59 -6.65 0.67
CA ILE A 41 4.32 -6.55 -0.03
C ILE A 41 4.47 -5.80 -1.35
N MET A 42 5.32 -4.79 -1.38
CA MET A 42 5.45 -3.95 -2.55
C MET A 42 6.46 -4.48 -3.57
N THR A 43 7.37 -5.35 -3.20
CA THR A 43 8.44 -5.75 -4.11
C THR A 43 8.59 -7.25 -4.34
N ASP A 44 7.99 -8.10 -3.51
CA ASP A 44 8.21 -9.55 -3.67
C ASP A 44 7.44 -10.06 -4.88
N GLU A 45 8.15 -10.74 -5.77
CA GLU A 45 7.54 -11.20 -7.00
C GLU A 45 6.54 -12.33 -6.79
N LYS A 46 6.57 -13.00 -5.65
CA LYS A 46 5.56 -14.02 -5.35
C LYS A 46 4.18 -13.40 -5.17
N LEU A 47 4.12 -12.10 -4.98
CA LEU A 47 2.85 -11.39 -4.83
C LEU A 47 2.44 -10.71 -6.12
N TYR A 48 2.85 -11.28 -7.26
CA TYR A 48 2.55 -10.72 -8.57
C TYR A 48 1.06 -10.55 -8.83
N TRP A 49 0.23 -11.28 -8.10
CA TRP A 49 -1.21 -11.21 -8.29
C TRP A 49 -1.85 -9.99 -7.62
N LEU A 50 -1.11 -9.32 -6.75
CA LEU A 50 -1.63 -8.09 -6.17
C LEU A 50 -1.55 -7.02 -7.23
N PHE A 51 -2.64 -6.48 -7.64
CA PHE A 51 -2.76 -5.38 -8.58
C PHE A 51 -2.46 -5.67 -10.06
N PRO A 52 -2.18 -6.86 -10.51
CA PRO A 52 -1.91 -7.02 -11.95
C PRO A 52 -3.14 -6.68 -12.78
N ASP A 53 -4.32 -6.97 -12.25
CA ASP A 53 -5.56 -6.65 -12.91
C ASP A 53 -6.56 -6.36 -11.81
N ILE A 54 -6.68 -5.11 -11.46
CA ILE A 54 -7.51 -4.71 -10.35
C ILE A 54 -8.97 -5.01 -10.58
N HIS A 55 -9.40 -5.17 -11.81
CA HIS A 55 -10.80 -5.47 -12.10
C HIS A 55 -11.14 -6.92 -11.82
N ASN A 56 -10.15 -7.78 -11.89
CA ASN A 56 -10.33 -9.20 -11.63
C ASN A 56 -9.83 -9.62 -10.26
N GLN A 57 -9.37 -8.66 -9.46
CA GLN A 57 -8.89 -8.99 -8.15
C GLN A 57 -10.06 -9.31 -7.25
N ASP A 58 -9.90 -10.37 -6.46
CA ASP A 58 -10.96 -10.78 -5.54
C ASP A 58 -10.87 -9.92 -4.30
N TRP A 59 -11.48 -8.76 -4.35
CA TRP A 59 -11.45 -7.82 -3.25
C TRP A 59 -12.40 -8.26 -2.16
N CYS A 60 -11.87 -8.77 -1.07
CA CYS A 60 -12.67 -9.12 0.08
C CYS A 60 -12.06 -8.37 1.26
N ASP A 61 -12.28 -8.82 2.45
CA ASP A 61 -11.79 -8.02 3.57
C ASP A 61 -10.28 -8.13 3.70
N GLU A 62 -9.72 -7.23 4.47
CA GLU A 62 -8.28 -7.12 4.65
C GLU A 62 -7.66 -8.36 5.29
N ARG A 63 -8.41 -9.06 6.14
CA ARG A 63 -7.87 -10.24 6.80
C ARG A 63 -7.69 -11.38 5.81
N PHE A 64 -8.65 -11.55 4.91
CA PHE A 64 -8.54 -12.59 3.92
C PHE A 64 -7.38 -12.29 2.97
N MET A 65 -7.26 -11.04 2.53
CA MET A 65 -6.18 -10.67 1.62
C MET A 65 -4.83 -10.86 2.29
N LEU A 66 -4.71 -10.47 3.55
CA LEU A 66 -3.45 -10.65 4.26
C LEU A 66 -3.12 -12.13 4.45
N SER A 67 -4.13 -12.96 4.69
CA SER A 67 -3.89 -14.40 4.82
C SER A 67 -3.34 -14.99 3.52
N GLN A 68 -3.80 -14.50 2.38
CA GLN A 68 -3.29 -14.96 1.09
C GLN A 68 -1.83 -14.53 0.90
N ILE A 69 -1.50 -13.34 1.35
CA ILE A 69 -0.12 -12.87 1.29
C ILE A 69 0.76 -13.70 2.20
N MET A 70 0.30 -13.95 3.43
CA MET A 70 1.08 -14.69 4.42
C MET A 70 1.26 -16.16 4.02
N ALA A 71 0.43 -16.65 3.13
CA ALA A 71 0.61 -18.01 2.61
C ALA A 71 1.76 -18.09 1.61
N ARG A 72 2.24 -16.96 1.12
CA ARG A 72 3.26 -16.94 0.08
C ARG A 72 4.58 -16.35 0.51
N VAL A 73 4.59 -15.47 1.49
CA VAL A 73 5.81 -14.81 1.94
C VAL A 73 5.90 -14.88 3.45
N HIS A 74 7.10 -14.70 3.96
CA HIS A 74 7.35 -14.80 5.39
C HIS A 74 7.63 -13.40 5.95
N PHE A 75 6.96 -13.05 7.04
CA PHE A 75 7.19 -11.82 7.74
C PHE A 75 7.84 -12.12 9.09
N VAL A 76 8.59 -11.18 9.61
CA VAL A 76 9.24 -11.33 10.91
C VAL A 76 8.76 -10.24 11.84
N LYS A 77 8.80 -10.51 13.11
CA LYS A 77 8.45 -9.51 14.10
C LYS A 77 9.61 -8.52 14.23
N GLY A 78 9.28 -7.30 14.62
CA GLY A 78 10.29 -6.29 14.75
C GLY A 78 9.70 -4.95 15.17
N LYS A 79 10.27 -3.87 14.67
CA LYS A 79 9.83 -2.53 15.02
C LYS A 79 8.55 -2.20 14.26
N VAL A 80 7.50 -1.83 15.00
CA VAL A 80 6.21 -1.53 14.37
C VAL A 80 5.99 -0.03 14.32
N ALA A 81 5.41 0.42 13.21
CA ALA A 81 5.09 1.81 13.02
C ALA A 81 3.71 2.12 13.57
N ASN A 82 3.41 3.41 13.69
CA ASN A 82 2.15 3.90 14.18
C ASN A 82 0.99 3.41 13.31
N ASP A 83 -0.13 3.05 13.95
CA ASP A 83 -1.29 2.50 13.27
C ASP A 83 -1.83 3.39 12.16
N TYR A 84 -1.98 4.66 12.45
CA TYR A 84 -2.53 5.58 11.48
C TYR A 84 -1.58 5.76 10.29
N ALA A 85 -0.28 5.81 10.57
CA ALA A 85 0.70 5.92 9.49
C ALA A 85 0.64 4.69 8.58
N MET A 86 0.49 3.51 9.16
CA MET A 86 0.39 2.29 8.37
C MET A 86 -0.88 2.29 7.50
N TRP A 87 -2.01 2.70 8.09
CA TRP A 87 -3.25 2.79 7.33
C TRP A 87 -3.10 3.78 6.18
N PHE A 88 -2.54 4.95 6.48
CA PHE A 88 -2.36 6.01 5.48
C PHE A 88 -1.49 5.50 4.32
N LEU A 89 -0.42 4.81 4.64
CA LEU A 89 0.50 4.33 3.62
C LEU A 89 -0.15 3.27 2.73
N GLY A 90 -0.89 2.34 3.32
CA GLY A 90 -1.58 1.33 2.52
C GLY A 90 -2.61 1.94 1.60
N TYR A 91 -3.39 2.89 2.13
CA TYR A 91 -4.38 3.61 1.35
C TYR A 91 -3.70 4.36 0.20
N LEU A 92 -2.63 5.07 0.51
CA LEU A 92 -1.91 5.88 -0.46
C LEU A 92 -1.34 5.01 -1.59
N TYR A 93 -0.71 3.91 -1.27
CA TYR A 93 -0.14 3.02 -2.27
C TYR A 93 -1.23 2.48 -3.19
N ALA A 94 -2.34 2.02 -2.62
CA ALA A 94 -3.45 1.50 -3.42
C ALA A 94 -4.04 2.57 -4.32
N TYR A 95 -4.27 3.75 -3.76
CA TYR A 95 -4.79 4.88 -4.53
C TYR A 95 -3.88 5.21 -5.71
N TRP A 96 -2.58 5.25 -5.44
CA TRP A 96 -1.58 5.58 -6.45
C TRP A 96 -1.60 4.55 -7.58
N ILE A 97 -1.54 3.27 -7.22
CA ILE A 97 -1.50 2.20 -8.20
C ILE A 97 -2.78 2.20 -9.05
N ILE A 98 -3.91 2.31 -8.40
CA ILE A 98 -5.20 2.22 -9.10
C ILE A 98 -5.44 3.44 -9.98
N THR A 99 -5.18 4.63 -9.49
CA THR A 99 -5.52 5.85 -10.24
C THR A 99 -4.48 6.22 -11.28
N ARG A 100 -3.22 5.82 -11.08
CA ARG A 100 -2.16 6.22 -12.01
C ARG A 100 -1.64 5.06 -12.85
N GLY A 101 -2.11 3.84 -12.60
CA GLY A 101 -1.67 2.69 -13.39
C GLY A 101 -0.22 2.31 -13.15
N SER A 102 0.33 2.64 -11.98
CA SER A 102 1.70 2.31 -11.66
C SER A 102 1.79 0.91 -11.08
N THR A 103 2.96 0.30 -11.12
CA THR A 103 3.17 -0.99 -10.49
C THR A 103 3.58 -0.81 -9.04
N ARG A 104 3.46 -1.88 -8.26
CA ARG A 104 3.91 -1.85 -6.87
C ARG A 104 5.37 -1.43 -6.78
N GLU A 105 6.19 -2.02 -7.62
CA GLU A 105 7.63 -1.78 -7.59
C GLU A 105 7.95 -0.33 -7.93
N GLU A 106 7.26 0.23 -8.91
CA GLU A 106 7.48 1.64 -9.28
C GLU A 106 7.12 2.57 -8.14
N VAL A 107 5.99 2.31 -7.52
CA VAL A 107 5.53 3.14 -6.41
C VAL A 107 6.49 3.06 -5.25
N TYR A 108 6.92 1.84 -4.89
CA TYR A 108 7.82 1.67 -3.77
C TYR A 108 9.19 2.30 -4.03
N LYS A 109 9.67 2.24 -5.27
CA LYS A 109 10.93 2.85 -5.62
C LYS A 109 10.87 4.37 -5.41
N ILE A 110 9.74 4.98 -5.74
CA ILE A 110 9.58 6.42 -5.61
C ILE A 110 9.38 6.83 -4.16
N LEU A 111 8.59 6.06 -3.41
CA LEU A 111 8.29 6.40 -2.03
C LEU A 111 8.43 5.17 -1.14
N PRO A 112 9.66 4.79 -0.79
CA PRO A 112 9.86 3.66 0.10
C PRO A 112 9.45 4.00 1.53
N PHE A 113 9.31 2.98 2.36
CA PHE A 113 8.78 3.13 3.70
C PHE A 113 9.49 4.21 4.52
N ASN A 114 10.82 4.19 4.53
CA ASN A 114 11.55 5.14 5.37
C ASN A 114 11.35 6.58 4.92
N ARG A 115 11.28 6.79 3.61
CA ARG A 115 11.05 8.14 3.09
C ARG A 115 9.64 8.60 3.44
N PHE A 116 8.65 7.71 3.33
CA PHE A 116 7.29 8.03 3.71
C PHE A 116 7.23 8.42 5.18
N MET A 117 7.84 7.62 6.05
CA MET A 117 7.78 7.89 7.48
C MET A 117 8.44 9.22 7.82
N ALA A 118 9.53 9.56 7.13
CA ALA A 118 10.20 10.85 7.35
C ALA A 118 9.32 12.03 6.95
N SER A 119 8.38 11.83 6.03
CA SER A 119 7.51 12.88 5.53
C SER A 119 6.11 12.83 6.10
N PHE A 120 5.82 11.87 6.96
CA PHE A 120 4.44 11.60 7.39
C PHE A 120 3.79 12.80 8.09
N GLU A 121 4.54 13.52 8.91
CA GLU A 121 4.00 14.68 9.61
C GLU A 121 3.38 15.68 8.63
N PHE A 122 4.00 15.83 7.49
CA PHE A 122 3.52 16.73 6.47
C PHE A 122 2.46 16.05 5.61
N TYR A 123 2.73 14.85 5.15
CA TYR A 123 1.85 14.17 4.20
C TYR A 123 0.45 13.91 4.75
N HIS A 124 0.32 13.62 6.04
CA HIS A 124 -0.99 13.24 6.54
C HIS A 124 -1.99 14.40 6.57
N THR A 125 -1.53 15.60 6.32
CA THR A 125 -2.41 16.78 6.25
C THR A 125 -2.74 17.17 4.81
N GLN A 126 -2.25 16.40 3.82
CA GLN A 126 -2.42 16.73 2.42
C GLN A 126 -3.34 15.75 1.72
N GLY A 127 -3.83 16.12 0.54
CA GLY A 127 -4.64 15.20 -0.27
C GLY A 127 -3.77 14.17 -0.96
N TRP A 128 -4.39 13.06 -1.38
CA TRP A 128 -3.66 11.95 -1.96
C TRP A 128 -2.85 12.35 -3.20
N ASP A 129 -3.48 13.09 -4.11
CA ASP A 129 -2.80 13.48 -5.34
C ASP A 129 -1.63 14.40 -5.09
N PHE A 130 -1.76 15.29 -4.09
CA PHE A 130 -0.65 16.16 -3.74
C PHE A 130 0.53 15.35 -3.23
N VAL A 131 0.26 14.37 -2.37
CA VAL A 131 1.33 13.54 -1.80
C VAL A 131 2.05 12.79 -2.92
N ILE A 132 1.29 12.22 -3.85
CA ILE A 132 1.89 11.47 -4.95
C ILE A 132 2.76 12.39 -5.80
N ASP A 133 2.24 13.55 -6.15
CA ASP A 133 3.00 14.50 -6.98
C ASP A 133 4.26 14.98 -6.29
N ASP A 134 4.17 15.24 -4.98
CA ASP A 134 5.32 15.68 -4.21
C ASP A 134 6.37 14.57 -4.12
N ALA A 135 5.93 13.33 -3.92
CA ALA A 135 6.85 12.20 -3.84
C ALA A 135 7.59 12.02 -5.17
N ILE A 136 6.85 12.12 -6.29
CA ILE A 136 7.45 11.99 -7.61
C ILE A 136 8.45 13.11 -7.85
N LYS A 137 8.07 14.33 -7.52
CA LYS A 137 8.95 15.48 -7.71
C LYS A 137 10.22 15.34 -6.91
N THR A 138 10.09 14.95 -5.65
CA THR A 138 11.26 14.77 -4.78
C THR A 138 12.16 13.66 -5.29
N TYR A 139 11.57 12.57 -5.74
CA TYR A 139 12.33 11.45 -6.27
C TYR A 139 13.14 11.89 -7.50
N LYS A 140 12.50 12.61 -8.41
CA LYS A 140 13.19 13.06 -9.62
C LYS A 140 14.33 14.03 -9.30
N SER A 141 14.09 14.94 -8.36
CA SER A 141 15.13 15.88 -7.97
C SER A 141 16.35 15.16 -7.42
N ASN A 142 16.14 14.18 -6.56
CA ASN A 142 17.25 13.46 -5.94
C ASN A 142 17.99 12.59 -6.94
N ASN A 143 17.29 12.10 -7.96
CA ASN A 143 17.92 11.20 -8.90
C ASN A 143 18.54 11.90 -10.10
N TYR A 144 18.33 13.20 -10.24
CA TYR A 144 18.97 13.96 -11.32
C TYR A 144 20.19 14.71 -10.82
N ILE A 145 20.48 14.62 -9.54
CA ILE A 145 21.67 15.27 -9.01
C ILE A 145 22.76 14.24 -9.11
N ILE A 146 23.73 14.51 -9.90
CA ILE A 146 24.81 13.56 -10.11
C ILE A 146 26.06 14.05 -9.43
#